data_78470f302c8fdf08205ea40c6969b33c
#
_entry.id   78470f302c8fdf08205ea40c6969b33c
#
_cell.length_a   1.000
_cell.length_b   1.000
_cell.length_c   1.000
_cell.angle_alpha   90.00
_cell.angle_beta   90.00
_cell.angle_gamma   90.00
#
_symmetry.space_group_name_H-M   'P 1'
#
loop_
_entity.id
_entity.type
_entity.pdbx_description
1 polymer ?
#
loop_
_entity_poly.entity_id
_entity_poly.type
_entity_poly.pdbx_seq_one_letter_code
_entity_poly.pdbx_strand_id
1 'polypeptide(L)'
;MSSANSMDFDERKALLLVKSEKGKLAYKNGLEDKGNNILIEKGVSGLIAVAVDRRELLEVKGVDLSGLEYNQIVDLSSEGDRWEGTVLKNKPCGWGVLYDRNNQKVYEGFRVGELNVCYGVHYYSDISQIEYEGCWCDGSRWGRGIQYDLKGDVVYRGKWLDGRQLETRVVMSSEVEPLHNHIEEWVVSDACCNGEEWGELDLSVMPLLRLVVVGNGCFRHVTVLRLTGLEELVSVLVGSDSFVSGTSGGEFYLKHCRRLREWRVGSGSFKEFSMCEIEDVEALEVIDIGGVMEGCNSFFCASLE
;
A
#
# COMPACT_ATOMS: atom_id res chain seq x y z
N MET A 1 6.14 25.00 -15.61
CA MET A 1 6.52 23.72 -15.00
C MET A 1 6.51 23.93 -13.50
N SER A 2 5.34 23.78 -12.87
CA SER A 2 5.26 23.81 -11.42
C SER A 2 5.75 22.42 -10.96
N SER A 3 6.78 22.42 -10.14
CA SER A 3 7.18 21.26 -9.37
C SER A 3 5.93 20.67 -8.73
N ALA A 4 5.44 19.56 -9.24
CA ALA A 4 4.53 18.73 -8.49
C ALA A 4 5.30 18.42 -7.22
N ASN A 5 4.91 19.07 -6.14
CA ASN A 5 5.52 18.89 -4.86
C ASN A 5 5.59 17.40 -4.60
N SER A 6 6.80 16.93 -4.41
CA SER A 6 7.05 15.68 -3.74
C SER A 6 6.54 15.82 -2.30
N MET A 7 5.22 15.83 -2.14
CA MET A 7 4.65 15.53 -0.83
C MET A 7 5.19 14.15 -0.47
N ASP A 8 5.74 14.07 0.71
CA ASP A 8 6.20 12.81 1.24
C ASP A 8 5.05 11.78 1.13
N PHE A 9 5.41 10.57 0.83
CA PHE A 9 4.48 9.46 0.70
C PHE A 9 3.51 9.38 1.90
N ASP A 10 4.00 9.61 3.10
CA ASP A 10 3.23 9.59 4.34
C ASP A 10 2.28 10.77 4.48
N GLU A 11 2.63 11.95 3.98
CA GLU A 11 1.73 13.10 3.98
C GLU A 11 0.55 12.96 3.02
N ARG A 12 0.80 12.44 1.81
CA ARG A 12 -0.27 12.14 0.85
C ARG A 12 -1.28 11.17 1.39
N LYS A 13 -0.81 10.20 2.10
CA LYS A 13 -1.57 9.13 2.67
C LYS A 13 -2.34 9.54 3.93
N ALA A 14 -1.73 10.30 4.82
CA ALA A 14 -2.42 10.88 5.96
C ALA A 14 -3.58 11.77 5.48
N LEU A 15 -3.42 12.48 4.37
CA LEU A 15 -4.49 13.26 3.74
C LEU A 15 -5.59 12.40 3.14
N LEU A 16 -5.28 11.29 2.50
CA LEU A 16 -6.26 10.33 1.99
C LEU A 16 -7.06 9.66 3.11
N LEU A 17 -6.40 9.36 4.23
CA LEU A 17 -7.04 8.70 5.37
C LEU A 17 -7.86 9.65 6.24
N VAL A 18 -7.50 10.91 6.36
CA VAL A 18 -8.03 11.84 7.38
C VAL A 18 -9.16 12.72 6.86
N LYS A 19 -9.26 12.99 5.56
CA LYS A 19 -10.14 14.07 5.05
C LYS A 19 -11.60 13.72 4.80
N SER A 20 -11.98 12.47 4.64
CA SER A 20 -13.39 12.09 4.54
C SER A 20 -13.63 10.62 4.89
N GLU A 21 -14.79 10.31 5.45
CA GLU A 21 -15.20 8.92 5.64
C GLU A 21 -15.35 8.17 4.31
N LYS A 22 -15.77 8.86 3.25
CA LYS A 22 -15.79 8.33 1.89
C LYS A 22 -14.38 8.07 1.36
N GLY A 23 -13.42 8.97 1.61
CA GLY A 23 -12.02 8.79 1.24
C GLY A 23 -11.37 7.59 1.94
N LYS A 24 -11.64 7.42 3.25
CA LYS A 24 -11.20 6.24 4.01
C LYS A 24 -11.77 4.94 3.43
N LEU A 25 -13.06 4.93 3.13
CA LEU A 25 -13.73 3.76 2.57
C LEU A 25 -13.20 3.44 1.17
N ALA A 26 -12.99 4.43 0.34
CA ALA A 26 -12.49 4.26 -1.02
C ALA A 26 -11.01 3.85 -1.05
N TYR A 27 -10.21 4.38 -0.14
CA TYR A 27 -8.83 3.92 0.03
C TYR A 27 -8.83 2.43 0.41
N LYS A 28 -9.60 2.04 1.40
CA LYS A 28 -9.77 0.64 1.82
C LYS A 28 -10.28 -0.23 0.67
N ASN A 29 -11.33 0.17 -0.02
CA ASN A 29 -11.95 -0.59 -1.11
C ASN A 29 -11.12 -0.57 -2.40
N GLY A 30 -10.47 0.54 -2.72
CA GLY A 30 -9.58 0.66 -3.87
C GLY A 30 -8.34 -0.22 -3.76
N LEU A 31 -7.88 -0.49 -2.54
CA LEU A 31 -6.79 -1.43 -2.27
C LEU A 31 -7.25 -2.89 -2.27
N GLU A 32 -8.50 -3.16 -1.90
CA GLU A 32 -9.05 -4.51 -1.81
C GLU A 32 -9.60 -5.04 -3.13
N ASP A 33 -9.61 -4.21 -4.19
CA ASP A 33 -10.09 -4.57 -5.51
C ASP A 33 -11.47 -5.24 -5.51
N LYS A 34 -12.51 -4.47 -5.66
CA LYS A 34 -13.75 -5.04 -6.23
C LYS A 34 -14.67 -3.95 -6.75
N GLY A 35 -14.14 -3.14 -7.39
CA GLY A 35 -14.33 -2.41 -8.52
C GLY A 35 -15.55 -1.77 -8.95
N ASN A 36 -16.53 -1.51 -8.23
CA ASN A 36 -17.61 -0.73 -8.81
C ASN A 36 -17.64 0.72 -8.33
N ASN A 37 -17.00 1.03 -7.22
CA ASN A 37 -16.88 2.39 -6.72
C ASN A 37 -15.41 2.77 -6.55
N ILE A 38 -14.94 3.75 -7.31
CA ILE A 38 -13.58 4.25 -7.17
C ILE A 38 -13.64 5.72 -6.76
N LEU A 39 -13.14 6.01 -5.58
CA LEU A 39 -12.90 7.36 -5.12
C LEU A 39 -11.41 7.64 -5.22
N ILE A 40 -11.05 8.73 -5.87
CA ILE A 40 -9.67 9.19 -5.95
C ILE A 40 -9.59 10.58 -5.35
N GLU A 41 -8.75 10.73 -4.34
CA GLU A 41 -8.45 12.00 -3.70
C GLU A 41 -6.95 12.23 -3.71
N LYS A 42 -6.52 13.33 -4.26
CA LYS A 42 -5.12 13.72 -4.32
C LYS A 42 -4.89 15.04 -3.61
N GLY A 43 -4.27 15.00 -2.44
CA GLY A 43 -3.74 16.16 -1.76
C GLY A 43 -4.70 17.33 -1.50
N VAL A 44 -4.19 18.43 -0.99
CA VAL A 44 -4.99 19.63 -0.62
C VAL A 44 -5.56 20.36 -1.83
N SER A 45 -4.86 20.32 -2.95
CA SER A 45 -5.25 20.91 -4.24
C SER A 45 -5.68 19.87 -5.27
N GLY A 46 -5.78 18.60 -4.84
CA GLY A 46 -5.99 17.50 -5.75
C GLY A 46 -7.40 17.36 -6.26
N LEU A 47 -7.51 16.74 -7.41
CA LEU A 47 -8.74 16.31 -8.00
C LEU A 47 -9.36 15.20 -7.14
N ILE A 48 -10.66 15.31 -6.88
CA ILE A 48 -11.46 14.19 -6.35
C ILE A 48 -12.41 13.78 -7.46
N ALA A 49 -12.34 12.52 -7.86
CA ALA A 49 -13.27 11.94 -8.81
C ALA A 49 -13.88 10.66 -8.24
N VAL A 50 -15.19 10.51 -8.38
CA VAL A 50 -15.95 9.36 -7.90
C VAL A 50 -16.65 8.69 -9.07
N ALA A 51 -16.40 7.40 -9.24
CA ALA A 51 -17.10 6.58 -10.21
C ALA A 51 -17.83 5.43 -9.50
N VAL A 52 -19.05 5.14 -9.90
CA VAL A 52 -19.86 4.03 -9.34
C VAL A 52 -19.51 2.72 -10.00
N ASP A 53 -19.31 2.77 -11.30
CA ASP A 53 -18.81 1.66 -12.07
C ASP A 53 -17.82 2.14 -13.15
N ARG A 54 -17.40 1.25 -14.04
CA ARG A 54 -16.42 1.56 -15.08
C ARG A 54 -16.93 2.55 -16.14
N ARG A 55 -18.17 3.02 -16.07
CA ARG A 55 -18.78 3.88 -17.11
C ARG A 55 -19.46 5.12 -16.56
N GLU A 56 -19.67 5.21 -15.28
CA GLU A 56 -20.41 6.31 -14.66
C GLU A 56 -19.49 7.12 -13.73
N LEU A 57 -19.37 8.42 -14.01
CA LEU A 57 -18.67 9.36 -13.18
C LEU A 57 -19.69 10.18 -12.39
N LEU A 58 -19.72 10.03 -11.07
CA LEU A 58 -20.72 10.64 -10.19
C LEU A 58 -20.34 12.03 -9.72
N GLU A 59 -19.08 12.24 -9.40
CA GLU A 59 -18.61 13.47 -8.78
C GLU A 59 -17.18 13.78 -9.18
N VAL A 60 -16.92 15.05 -9.44
CA VAL A 60 -15.56 15.61 -9.55
C VAL A 60 -15.51 16.86 -8.72
N LYS A 61 -14.53 17.00 -7.85
CA LYS A 61 -14.40 18.14 -6.94
C LYS A 61 -14.41 19.47 -7.68
N GLY A 62 -15.37 20.31 -7.33
CA GLY A 62 -15.48 21.66 -7.87
C GLY A 62 -16.00 21.73 -9.32
N VAL A 63 -16.51 20.64 -9.86
CA VAL A 63 -17.03 20.56 -11.22
C VAL A 63 -18.53 20.23 -11.19
N ASP A 64 -19.34 21.05 -11.83
CA ASP A 64 -20.75 20.75 -12.08
C ASP A 64 -20.86 19.80 -13.28
N LEU A 65 -21.33 18.58 -13.01
CA LEU A 65 -21.47 17.51 -14.00
C LEU A 65 -22.85 17.48 -14.67
N SER A 66 -23.75 18.43 -14.39
CA SER A 66 -25.12 18.45 -14.92
C SER A 66 -25.21 18.58 -16.44
N GLY A 67 -24.14 19.06 -17.09
CA GLY A 67 -24.02 19.20 -18.54
C GLY A 67 -23.23 18.11 -19.24
N LEU A 68 -23.13 16.89 -18.66
CA LEU A 68 -22.45 15.77 -19.30
C LEU A 68 -23.19 15.32 -20.57
N GLU A 69 -22.44 15.15 -21.64
CA GLU A 69 -22.89 14.61 -22.91
C GLU A 69 -22.22 13.26 -23.15
N TYR A 70 -22.99 12.26 -23.49
CA TYR A 70 -22.51 10.88 -23.67
C TYR A 70 -22.28 10.56 -25.14
N ASN A 71 -21.39 9.61 -25.43
CA ASN A 71 -21.08 9.10 -26.77
C ASN A 71 -20.71 10.20 -27.77
N GLN A 72 -19.94 11.17 -27.33
CA GLN A 72 -19.44 12.27 -28.16
C GLN A 72 -18.08 11.92 -28.75
N ILE A 73 -17.79 12.52 -29.90
CA ILE A 73 -16.45 12.48 -30.52
C ILE A 73 -15.89 13.90 -30.49
N VAL A 74 -14.73 14.07 -29.88
CA VAL A 74 -14.06 15.36 -29.75
C VAL A 74 -12.63 15.25 -30.22
N ASP A 75 -12.25 16.11 -31.17
CA ASP A 75 -10.87 16.28 -31.58
C ASP A 75 -10.10 17.03 -30.47
N LEU A 76 -9.01 16.43 -30.02
CA LEU A 76 -8.17 16.97 -28.94
C LEU A 76 -6.97 17.72 -29.45
N SER A 77 -6.54 17.43 -30.69
CA SER A 77 -5.40 18.09 -31.32
C SER A 77 -5.68 18.30 -32.80
N SER A 78 -4.95 19.25 -33.42
CA SER A 78 -4.94 19.45 -34.87
C SER A 78 -4.25 18.30 -35.62
N GLU A 79 -3.55 17.42 -34.91
CA GLU A 79 -2.82 16.28 -35.48
C GLU A 79 -3.69 15.02 -35.61
N GLY A 80 -4.93 15.02 -35.04
CA GLY A 80 -5.89 13.96 -35.19
C GLY A 80 -6.11 13.09 -33.93
N ASP A 81 -5.53 13.48 -32.79
CA ASP A 81 -5.88 12.84 -31.53
C ASP A 81 -7.33 13.15 -31.18
N ARG A 82 -8.09 12.15 -30.79
CA ARG A 82 -9.50 12.31 -30.47
C ARG A 82 -9.95 11.48 -29.27
N TRP A 83 -10.96 12.00 -28.62
CA TRP A 83 -11.69 11.31 -27.56
C TRP A 83 -13.06 10.87 -28.04
N GLU A 84 -13.41 9.63 -27.77
CA GLU A 84 -14.72 9.06 -28.00
C GLU A 84 -15.32 8.63 -26.67
N GLY A 85 -16.31 9.37 -26.14
CA GLY A 85 -16.87 9.06 -24.83
C GLY A 85 -17.71 10.16 -24.22
N THR A 86 -17.71 10.22 -22.89
CA THR A 86 -18.42 11.25 -22.13
C THR A 86 -17.63 12.54 -22.12
N VAL A 87 -18.31 13.67 -22.34
CA VAL A 87 -17.70 15.01 -22.37
C VAL A 87 -18.49 15.99 -21.51
N LEU A 88 -17.79 17.02 -21.05
CA LEU A 88 -18.36 18.20 -20.42
C LEU A 88 -17.76 19.42 -21.07
N LYS A 89 -18.61 20.30 -21.65
CA LYS A 89 -18.17 21.51 -22.34
C LYS A 89 -17.08 21.22 -23.39
N ASN A 90 -17.32 20.20 -24.20
CA ASN A 90 -16.43 19.76 -25.28
C ASN A 90 -15.05 19.29 -24.82
N LYS A 91 -14.92 18.77 -23.59
CA LYS A 91 -13.70 18.18 -23.04
C LYS A 91 -14.00 16.80 -22.45
N PRO A 92 -13.06 15.85 -22.50
CA PRO A 92 -13.23 14.57 -21.84
C PRO A 92 -13.66 14.73 -20.38
N CYS A 93 -14.75 14.09 -19.97
CA CYS A 93 -15.20 14.10 -18.58
C CYS A 93 -16.06 12.86 -18.31
N GLY A 94 -15.44 11.75 -17.96
CA GLY A 94 -16.10 10.48 -17.74
C GLY A 94 -15.41 9.36 -18.50
N TRP A 95 -16.16 8.31 -18.81
CA TRP A 95 -15.66 7.13 -19.51
C TRP A 95 -15.57 7.35 -21.02
N GLY A 96 -14.52 6.84 -21.63
CA GLY A 96 -14.35 6.86 -23.08
C GLY A 96 -13.02 6.24 -23.54
N VAL A 97 -12.72 6.46 -24.81
CA VAL A 97 -11.52 5.96 -25.47
C VAL A 97 -10.75 7.11 -26.11
N LEU A 98 -9.46 7.17 -25.84
CA LEU A 98 -8.52 8.07 -26.50
C LEU A 98 -7.84 7.35 -27.64
N TYR A 99 -7.87 7.95 -28.82
CA TYR A 99 -7.15 7.52 -30.00
C TYR A 99 -6.09 8.53 -30.37
N ASP A 100 -4.97 8.05 -30.87
CA ASP A 100 -3.93 8.89 -31.46
C ASP A 100 -4.26 9.27 -32.92
N ARG A 101 -3.40 10.08 -33.53
CA ARG A 101 -3.48 10.48 -34.94
C ARG A 101 -3.47 9.33 -35.95
N ASN A 102 -2.94 8.17 -35.57
CA ASN A 102 -2.91 6.96 -36.40
C ASN A 102 -4.14 6.09 -36.19
N ASN A 103 -5.15 6.58 -35.46
CA ASN A 103 -6.36 5.86 -35.10
C ASN A 103 -6.06 4.62 -34.23
N GLN A 104 -4.97 4.65 -33.49
CA GLN A 104 -4.65 3.60 -32.53
C GLN A 104 -5.17 3.97 -31.14
N LYS A 105 -5.67 2.96 -30.44
CA LYS A 105 -6.16 3.14 -29.07
C LYS A 105 -4.97 3.38 -28.13
N VAL A 106 -4.99 4.52 -27.43
CA VAL A 106 -3.97 4.91 -26.44
C VAL A 106 -4.44 4.66 -25.01
N TYR A 107 -5.72 4.95 -24.77
CA TYR A 107 -6.28 4.81 -23.43
C TYR A 107 -7.77 4.51 -23.50
N GLU A 108 -8.26 3.71 -22.59
CA GLU A 108 -9.69 3.47 -22.37
C GLU A 108 -9.99 3.54 -20.88
N GLY A 109 -10.86 4.45 -20.45
CA GLY A 109 -11.16 4.62 -19.04
C GLY A 109 -11.74 5.99 -18.71
N PHE A 110 -11.66 6.34 -17.43
CA PHE A 110 -12.13 7.64 -16.95
C PHE A 110 -11.09 8.73 -17.18
N ARG A 111 -11.54 9.88 -17.71
CA ARG A 111 -10.75 11.11 -17.84
C ARG A 111 -11.52 12.32 -17.34
N VAL A 112 -10.75 13.30 -16.85
CA VAL A 112 -11.23 14.65 -16.58
C VAL A 112 -10.26 15.62 -17.25
N GLY A 113 -10.69 16.20 -18.37
CA GLY A 113 -9.82 16.99 -19.24
C GLY A 113 -8.68 16.11 -19.80
N GLU A 114 -7.45 16.48 -19.48
CA GLU A 114 -6.25 15.77 -19.91
C GLU A 114 -5.80 14.67 -18.94
N LEU A 115 -6.44 14.56 -17.78
CA LEU A 115 -6.00 13.68 -16.70
C LEU A 115 -6.76 12.36 -16.71
N ASN A 116 -6.03 11.25 -16.71
CA ASN A 116 -6.59 9.94 -16.43
C ASN A 116 -6.90 9.84 -14.94
N VAL A 117 -8.09 9.34 -14.60
CA VAL A 117 -8.57 9.21 -13.22
C VAL A 117 -9.29 7.88 -13.03
N CYS A 118 -9.51 7.48 -11.78
CA CYS A 118 -10.26 6.27 -11.43
C CYS A 118 -9.65 5.01 -12.04
N TYR A 119 -10.39 4.32 -12.90
CA TYR A 119 -9.93 3.10 -13.57
C TYR A 119 -9.72 3.37 -15.06
N GLY A 120 -8.69 2.75 -15.62
CA GLY A 120 -8.45 2.80 -17.05
C GLY A 120 -7.36 1.85 -17.51
N VAL A 121 -7.33 1.64 -18.82
CA VAL A 121 -6.40 0.79 -19.54
C VAL A 121 -5.56 1.66 -20.47
N HIS A 122 -4.27 1.58 -20.36
CA HIS A 122 -3.30 2.25 -21.24
C HIS A 122 -2.67 1.23 -22.18
N TYR A 123 -2.45 1.65 -23.43
CA TYR A 123 -1.92 0.81 -24.49
C TYR A 123 -0.55 1.29 -24.91
N TYR A 124 0.30 0.37 -25.33
CA TYR A 124 1.56 0.70 -25.99
C TYR A 124 1.30 1.43 -27.29
N SER A 125 2.12 2.45 -27.56
CA SER A 125 2.13 3.11 -28.86
C SER A 125 2.46 2.09 -29.95
N ASP A 126 1.85 2.25 -31.12
CA ASP A 126 2.12 1.46 -32.34
C ASP A 126 1.69 0.00 -32.34
N ILE A 127 1.27 -0.53 -31.18
CA ILE A 127 0.71 -1.90 -31.06
C ILE A 127 -0.50 -1.85 -30.15
N SER A 128 -1.60 -2.43 -30.49
CA SER A 128 -2.82 -2.44 -29.67
C SER A 128 -2.71 -3.34 -28.43
N GLN A 129 -1.50 -3.47 -27.87
CA GLN A 129 -1.22 -4.27 -26.68
C GLN A 129 -1.41 -3.43 -25.42
N ILE A 130 -2.04 -3.99 -24.42
CA ILE A 130 -2.18 -3.35 -23.13
C ILE A 130 -0.79 -3.19 -22.48
N GLU A 131 -0.48 -1.98 -22.01
CA GLU A 131 0.69 -1.68 -21.19
C GLU A 131 0.34 -1.72 -19.70
N TYR A 132 -0.80 -1.13 -19.35
CA TYR A 132 -1.24 -1.04 -17.96
C TYR A 132 -2.76 -1.06 -17.86
N GLU A 133 -3.27 -1.79 -16.91
CA GLU A 133 -4.66 -1.68 -16.50
C GLU A 133 -4.75 -1.51 -14.98
N GLY A 134 -5.55 -0.54 -14.51
CA GLY A 134 -5.68 -0.28 -13.08
C GLY A 134 -6.17 1.12 -12.76
N CYS A 135 -5.89 1.51 -11.52
CA CYS A 135 -6.30 2.80 -11.00
C CYS A 135 -5.36 3.93 -11.41
N TRP A 136 -5.93 5.11 -11.58
CA TRP A 136 -5.27 6.34 -11.97
C TRP A 136 -5.64 7.49 -11.05
N CYS A 137 -4.70 8.36 -10.76
CA CYS A 137 -4.91 9.60 -10.03
C CYS A 137 -4.12 10.73 -10.68
N ASP A 138 -4.81 11.80 -11.13
CA ASP A 138 -4.21 12.95 -11.80
C ASP A 138 -3.21 12.56 -12.91
N GLY A 139 -3.60 11.64 -13.78
CA GLY A 139 -2.77 11.19 -14.89
C GLY A 139 -1.66 10.20 -14.55
N SER A 140 -1.47 9.86 -13.27
CA SER A 140 -0.46 8.90 -12.81
C SER A 140 -1.09 7.57 -12.41
N ARG A 141 -0.36 6.47 -12.60
CA ARG A 141 -0.75 5.14 -12.08
C ARG A 141 -0.80 5.21 -10.56
N TRP A 142 -1.89 4.72 -9.98
CA TRP A 142 -2.16 4.83 -8.54
C TRP A 142 -2.95 3.62 -8.04
N GLY A 143 -2.76 3.23 -6.76
CA GLY A 143 -3.50 2.10 -6.20
C GLY A 143 -3.18 0.78 -6.90
N ARG A 144 -4.14 -0.11 -7.05
CA ARG A 144 -3.92 -1.41 -7.71
C ARG A 144 -3.88 -1.30 -9.22
N GLY A 145 -2.94 -2.04 -9.81
CA GLY A 145 -2.81 -2.14 -11.26
C GLY A 145 -1.90 -3.28 -11.69
N ILE A 146 -2.01 -3.60 -12.97
CA ILE A 146 -1.24 -4.64 -13.64
C ILE A 146 -0.49 -3.98 -14.79
N GLN A 147 0.79 -4.25 -14.86
CA GLN A 147 1.64 -3.88 -16.00
C GLN A 147 1.95 -5.11 -16.82
N TYR A 148 1.93 -4.94 -18.13
CA TYR A 148 2.24 -5.96 -19.11
C TYR A 148 3.46 -5.53 -19.93
N ASP A 149 4.16 -6.51 -20.49
CA ASP A 149 5.19 -6.26 -21.50
C ASP A 149 4.59 -6.20 -22.93
N LEU A 150 5.47 -5.98 -23.92
CA LEU A 150 5.06 -5.92 -25.33
C LEU A 150 4.50 -7.25 -25.88
N LYS A 151 4.69 -8.36 -25.17
CA LYS A 151 4.15 -9.67 -25.54
C LYS A 151 2.79 -9.96 -24.90
N GLY A 152 2.41 -9.13 -23.91
CA GLY A 152 1.20 -9.32 -23.12
C GLY A 152 1.40 -10.14 -21.86
N ASP A 153 2.65 -10.46 -21.52
CA ASP A 153 2.95 -11.14 -20.26
C ASP A 153 2.92 -10.14 -19.09
N VAL A 154 2.44 -10.61 -17.93
CA VAL A 154 2.38 -9.76 -16.74
C VAL A 154 3.78 -9.54 -16.18
N VAL A 155 4.22 -8.27 -16.18
CA VAL A 155 5.51 -7.83 -15.61
C VAL A 155 5.36 -7.50 -14.13
N TYR A 156 4.25 -6.86 -13.77
CA TYR A 156 4.00 -6.47 -12.39
C TYR A 156 2.49 -6.47 -12.11
N ARG A 157 2.13 -6.98 -10.95
CA ARG A 157 0.77 -6.94 -10.41
C ARG A 157 0.85 -6.50 -8.96
N GLY A 158 0.42 -5.28 -8.66
CA GLY A 158 0.56 -4.75 -7.31
C GLY A 158 0.04 -3.34 -7.17
N LYS A 159 0.62 -2.63 -6.21
CA LYS A 159 0.25 -1.26 -5.86
C LYS A 159 1.16 -0.27 -6.56
N TRP A 160 0.59 0.88 -6.90
CA TRP A 160 1.23 1.97 -7.59
C TRP A 160 1.06 3.27 -6.82
N LEU A 161 2.08 4.10 -6.85
CA LEU A 161 2.07 5.44 -6.29
C LEU A 161 2.79 6.40 -7.23
N ASP A 162 2.08 7.43 -7.74
CA ASP A 162 2.64 8.43 -8.66
C ASP A 162 3.40 7.81 -9.84
N GLY A 163 2.83 6.78 -10.46
CA GLY A 163 3.43 6.11 -11.61
C GLY A 163 4.55 5.13 -11.29
N ARG A 164 4.91 4.95 -10.01
CA ARG A 164 5.93 3.99 -9.57
C ARG A 164 5.30 2.74 -8.99
N GLN A 165 5.90 1.61 -9.26
CA GLN A 165 5.58 0.36 -8.59
C GLN A 165 5.92 0.48 -7.11
N LEU A 166 5.03 0.00 -6.25
CA LEU A 166 5.22 0.02 -4.81
C LEU A 166 5.56 -1.38 -4.33
N GLU A 167 6.76 -1.53 -3.81
CA GLU A 167 7.16 -2.79 -3.20
C GLU A 167 6.42 -2.98 -1.88
N THR A 168 5.67 -4.06 -1.79
CA THR A 168 4.93 -4.43 -0.56
C THR A 168 5.72 -5.41 0.30
N ARG A 169 6.80 -5.99 -0.25
CA ARG A 169 7.78 -6.79 0.47
C ARG A 169 9.06 -6.00 0.64
N VAL A 170 9.40 -5.68 1.88
CA VAL A 170 10.63 -4.95 2.23
C VAL A 170 11.58 -5.89 2.94
N VAL A 171 12.82 -5.94 2.45
CA VAL A 171 13.90 -6.71 3.06
C VAL A 171 14.93 -5.75 3.63
N MET A 172 14.98 -5.66 4.95
CA MET A 172 16.00 -4.89 5.66
C MET A 172 17.32 -5.65 5.63
N SER A 173 18.35 -4.98 5.13
CA SER A 173 19.71 -5.50 5.10
C SER A 173 20.66 -4.51 5.81
N SER A 174 21.86 -4.31 5.30
CA SER A 174 22.81 -3.31 5.85
C SER A 174 22.35 -1.87 5.65
N GLU A 175 21.46 -1.63 4.73
CA GLU A 175 20.81 -0.34 4.48
C GLU A 175 19.41 -0.33 5.09
N VAL A 176 19.08 0.77 5.78
CA VAL A 176 17.77 0.93 6.41
C VAL A 176 16.81 1.43 5.35
N GLU A 177 15.92 0.55 4.89
CA GLU A 177 14.82 0.94 4.02
C GLU A 177 13.72 1.64 4.85
N PRO A 178 13.16 2.75 4.37
CA PRO A 178 12.11 3.45 5.10
C PRO A 178 10.86 2.57 5.23
N LEU A 179 10.36 2.44 6.46
CA LEU A 179 9.10 1.75 6.71
C LEU A 179 7.92 2.59 6.22
N HIS A 180 7.00 1.97 5.52
CA HIS A 180 5.78 2.59 5.03
C HIS A 180 4.58 1.66 5.20
N ASN A 181 3.39 2.19 5.22
CA ASN A 181 2.17 1.46 5.60
C ASN A 181 1.54 0.59 4.50
N HIS A 182 2.17 0.49 3.35
CA HIS A 182 1.79 -0.48 2.32
C HIS A 182 2.62 -1.77 2.39
N ILE A 183 3.53 -1.89 3.36
CA ILE A 183 4.28 -3.11 3.57
C ILE A 183 3.32 -4.22 3.98
N GLU A 184 3.36 -5.31 3.23
CA GLU A 184 2.63 -6.55 3.50
C GLU A 184 3.55 -7.63 4.07
N GLU A 185 4.80 -7.63 3.66
CA GLU A 185 5.82 -8.55 4.15
C GLU A 185 7.07 -7.76 4.56
N TRP A 186 7.43 -7.87 5.82
CA TRP A 186 8.63 -7.24 6.36
C TRP A 186 9.62 -8.30 6.80
N VAL A 187 10.78 -8.31 6.15
CA VAL A 187 11.84 -9.30 6.37
C VAL A 187 13.10 -8.57 6.81
N VAL A 188 13.63 -8.94 7.95
CA VAL A 188 14.89 -8.41 8.48
C VAL A 188 15.93 -9.50 8.40
N SER A 189 17.03 -9.22 7.69
CA SER A 189 18.15 -10.15 7.55
C SER A 189 18.91 -10.31 8.86
N ASP A 190 19.72 -11.36 8.98
CA ASP A 190 20.53 -11.63 10.19
C ASP A 190 21.42 -10.44 10.55
N ALA A 191 21.56 -10.19 11.83
CA ALA A 191 22.41 -9.16 12.43
C ALA A 191 22.10 -7.72 12.00
N CYS A 192 20.89 -7.44 11.54
CA CYS A 192 20.45 -6.13 11.10
C CYS A 192 19.70 -5.34 12.18
N CYS A 193 19.50 -4.05 11.94
CA CYS A 193 18.71 -3.12 12.78
C CYS A 193 19.24 -3.05 14.23
N ASN A 194 20.56 -3.06 14.41
CA ASN A 194 21.24 -3.04 15.70
C ASN A 194 21.75 -1.66 16.10
N GLY A 195 21.32 -0.59 15.44
CA GLY A 195 21.64 0.79 15.82
C GLY A 195 20.83 1.28 17.02
N GLU A 196 21.29 2.32 17.70
CA GLU A 196 20.62 2.90 18.88
C GLU A 196 19.30 3.60 18.53
N GLU A 197 19.08 3.94 17.26
CA GLU A 197 17.84 4.51 16.73
C GLU A 197 16.63 3.56 16.86
N TRP A 198 16.88 2.26 17.00
CA TRP A 198 15.86 1.23 17.17
C TRP A 198 15.52 0.98 18.65
N GLY A 199 15.24 2.03 19.41
CA GLY A 199 14.89 1.89 20.84
C GLY A 199 13.47 1.37 21.06
N GLU A 200 12.51 1.88 20.29
CA GLU A 200 11.13 1.43 20.27
C GLU A 200 10.74 1.04 18.85
N LEU A 201 10.03 -0.06 18.70
CA LEU A 201 9.55 -0.55 17.43
C LEU A 201 8.03 -0.76 17.49
N ASP A 202 7.30 0.13 16.83
CA ASP A 202 5.85 0.06 16.71
C ASP A 202 5.46 -0.30 15.26
N LEU A 203 4.98 -1.53 15.07
CA LEU A 203 4.58 -2.03 13.76
C LEU A 203 3.13 -1.66 13.39
N SER A 204 2.38 -1.00 14.26
CA SER A 204 1.01 -0.52 13.96
C SER A 204 0.96 0.49 12.82
N VAL A 205 2.10 1.12 12.50
CA VAL A 205 2.26 2.01 11.34
C VAL A 205 2.12 1.28 10.00
N MET A 206 2.15 -0.06 10.00
CA MET A 206 2.04 -0.92 8.81
C MET A 206 0.74 -1.76 8.84
N PRO A 207 -0.44 -1.16 8.67
CA PRO A 207 -1.74 -1.82 8.88
C PRO A 207 -2.03 -2.97 7.90
N LEU A 208 -1.27 -3.07 6.81
CA LEU A 208 -1.43 -4.14 5.81
C LEU A 208 -0.44 -5.29 6.00
N LEU A 209 0.34 -5.25 7.08
CA LEU A 209 1.36 -6.24 7.37
C LEU A 209 0.74 -7.62 7.58
N ARG A 210 1.24 -8.60 6.84
CA ARG A 210 0.78 -10.00 6.87
C ARG A 210 1.85 -10.94 7.39
N LEU A 211 3.10 -10.60 7.14
CA LEU A 211 4.24 -11.42 7.49
C LEU A 211 5.35 -10.56 8.09
N VAL A 212 5.83 -10.96 9.26
CA VAL A 212 7.04 -10.43 9.89
C VAL A 212 8.05 -11.57 9.99
N VAL A 213 9.23 -11.36 9.42
CA VAL A 213 10.36 -12.28 9.58
C VAL A 213 11.55 -11.48 10.09
N VAL A 214 12.04 -11.82 11.25
CA VAL A 214 13.25 -11.24 11.85
C VAL A 214 14.33 -12.30 11.88
N GLY A 215 15.47 -12.00 11.31
CA GLY A 215 16.64 -12.88 11.33
C GLY A 215 17.26 -13.04 12.72
N ASN A 216 18.41 -13.69 12.79
CA ASN A 216 19.12 -13.90 14.02
C ASN A 216 19.94 -12.66 14.44
N GLY A 217 20.03 -12.39 15.75
CA GLY A 217 20.88 -11.32 16.29
C GLY A 217 20.46 -9.90 15.91
N CYS A 218 19.17 -9.65 15.72
CA CYS A 218 18.61 -8.36 15.31
C CYS A 218 18.07 -7.56 16.51
N PHE A 219 17.94 -6.25 16.33
CA PHE A 219 17.24 -5.35 17.26
C PHE A 219 17.80 -5.36 18.69
N ARG A 220 19.11 -5.23 18.85
CA ARG A 220 19.79 -5.27 20.15
C ARG A 220 19.43 -4.12 21.09
N HIS A 221 18.90 -3.03 20.57
CA HIS A 221 18.56 -1.85 21.37
C HIS A 221 17.06 -1.66 21.57
N VAL A 222 16.24 -2.53 20.98
CA VAL A 222 14.78 -2.42 21.15
C VAL A 222 14.40 -2.85 22.56
N THR A 223 13.78 -1.92 23.27
CA THR A 223 13.23 -2.13 24.60
C THR A 223 11.71 -2.25 24.60
N VAL A 224 11.04 -1.77 23.55
CA VAL A 224 9.59 -1.85 23.40
C VAL A 224 9.25 -2.33 22.00
N LEU A 225 8.53 -3.43 21.89
CA LEU A 225 8.00 -3.93 20.62
C LEU A 225 6.47 -3.98 20.66
N ARG A 226 5.81 -3.31 19.71
CA ARG A 226 4.34 -3.29 19.57
C ARG A 226 3.89 -3.86 18.25
N LEU A 227 3.09 -4.91 18.32
CA LEU A 227 2.29 -5.47 17.23
C LEU A 227 0.82 -5.31 17.62
N THR A 228 0.25 -4.13 17.37
CA THR A 228 -1.09 -3.81 17.86
C THR A 228 -2.01 -3.41 16.70
N GLY A 229 -3.22 -3.98 16.65
CA GLY A 229 -4.22 -3.62 15.65
C GLY A 229 -3.87 -4.03 14.21
N LEU A 230 -2.99 -5.02 14.06
CA LEU A 230 -2.58 -5.53 12.75
C LEU A 230 -3.57 -6.60 12.26
N GLU A 231 -4.70 -6.15 11.75
CA GLU A 231 -5.82 -7.02 11.35
C GLU A 231 -5.48 -8.02 10.24
N GLU A 232 -4.46 -7.73 9.42
CA GLU A 232 -4.04 -8.60 8.31
C GLU A 232 -2.86 -9.51 8.67
N LEU A 233 -2.28 -9.37 9.86
CA LEU A 233 -1.10 -10.13 10.28
C LEU A 233 -1.43 -11.62 10.45
N VAL A 234 -0.66 -12.47 9.75
CA VAL A 234 -0.87 -13.93 9.74
C VAL A 234 0.27 -14.67 10.44
N SER A 235 1.51 -14.20 10.27
CA SER A 235 2.67 -14.89 10.80
C SER A 235 3.74 -13.92 11.30
N VAL A 236 4.34 -14.25 12.46
CA VAL A 236 5.48 -13.54 13.05
C VAL A 236 6.54 -14.59 13.38
N LEU A 237 7.68 -14.46 12.70
CA LEU A 237 8.81 -15.37 12.85
C LEU A 237 10.03 -14.55 13.32
N VAL A 238 10.57 -14.87 14.47
CA VAL A 238 11.74 -14.21 15.05
C VAL A 238 12.86 -15.25 15.18
N GLY A 239 14.02 -14.93 14.64
CA GLY A 239 15.23 -15.75 14.77
C GLY A 239 15.78 -15.79 16.19
N SER A 240 16.93 -16.44 16.36
CA SER A 240 17.60 -16.57 17.66
C SER A 240 18.38 -15.29 18.02
N ASP A 241 18.56 -15.06 19.32
CA ASP A 241 19.36 -13.96 19.89
C ASP A 241 18.95 -12.57 19.38
N SER A 242 17.67 -12.36 19.09
CA SER A 242 17.08 -11.10 18.64
C SER A 242 16.31 -10.42 19.79
N PHE A 243 16.22 -9.09 19.75
CA PHE A 243 15.60 -8.30 20.81
C PHE A 243 16.29 -8.51 22.18
N VAL A 244 17.60 -8.47 22.17
CA VAL A 244 18.44 -8.62 23.38
C VAL A 244 19.03 -7.26 23.73
N SER A 245 18.30 -6.48 24.55
CA SER A 245 18.59 -5.05 24.76
C SER A 245 19.75 -4.79 25.72
N GLY A 246 20.24 -5.76 26.45
CA GLY A 246 21.28 -5.58 27.47
C GLY A 246 20.83 -4.76 28.69
N THR A 247 19.59 -4.25 28.68
CA THR A 247 18.94 -3.56 29.79
C THR A 247 17.71 -4.33 30.21
N SER A 248 17.54 -4.59 31.50
CA SER A 248 16.33 -5.25 32.00
C SER A 248 15.10 -4.36 31.88
N GLY A 249 13.94 -4.92 31.61
CA GLY A 249 12.66 -4.20 31.59
C GLY A 249 12.05 -3.99 30.23
N GLY A 250 12.42 -4.76 29.20
CA GLY A 250 11.79 -4.71 27.89
C GLY A 250 10.30 -5.10 27.93
N GLU A 251 9.52 -4.55 27.00
CA GLU A 251 8.07 -4.69 26.91
C GLU A 251 7.67 -5.20 25.53
N PHE A 252 6.87 -6.26 25.48
CA PHE A 252 6.31 -6.82 24.25
C PHE A 252 4.80 -6.81 24.27
N TYR A 253 4.18 -6.24 23.26
CA TYR A 253 2.74 -6.15 23.09
C TYR A 253 2.30 -6.81 21.80
N LEU A 254 1.43 -7.81 21.90
CA LEU A 254 0.80 -8.49 20.77
C LEU A 254 -0.72 -8.43 20.97
N LYS A 255 -1.37 -7.41 20.41
CA LYS A 255 -2.78 -7.13 20.68
C LYS A 255 -3.60 -6.91 19.41
N HIS A 256 -4.84 -7.39 19.44
CA HIS A 256 -5.82 -7.15 18.39
C HIS A 256 -5.32 -7.59 17.00
N CYS A 257 -4.60 -8.73 16.94
CA CYS A 257 -4.11 -9.36 15.73
C CYS A 257 -4.95 -10.60 15.42
N ARG A 258 -6.22 -10.39 15.05
CA ARG A 258 -7.25 -11.44 14.96
C ARG A 258 -7.02 -12.50 13.89
N ARG A 259 -6.13 -12.25 12.93
CA ARG A 259 -5.78 -13.21 11.86
C ARG A 259 -4.45 -13.89 12.09
N LEU A 260 -3.73 -13.56 13.17
CA LEU A 260 -2.44 -14.16 13.49
C LEU A 260 -2.61 -15.64 13.80
N ARG A 261 -1.96 -16.50 13.01
CA ARG A 261 -2.00 -17.96 13.17
C ARG A 261 -0.71 -18.53 13.75
N GLU A 262 0.40 -17.87 13.48
CA GLU A 262 1.70 -18.41 13.80
C GLU A 262 2.60 -17.35 14.45
N TRP A 263 3.11 -17.66 15.62
CA TRP A 263 4.12 -16.87 16.30
C TRP A 263 5.26 -17.78 16.76
N ARG A 264 6.42 -17.61 16.12
CA ARG A 264 7.63 -18.36 16.44
C ARG A 264 8.75 -17.43 16.87
N VAL A 265 9.45 -17.83 17.92
CA VAL A 265 10.58 -17.08 18.50
C VAL A 265 11.75 -18.03 18.68
N GLY A 266 12.89 -17.68 18.11
CA GLY A 266 14.13 -18.43 18.27
C GLY A 266 14.73 -18.31 19.68
N SER A 267 15.64 -19.22 19.98
CA SER A 267 16.30 -19.30 21.29
C SER A 267 17.04 -18.00 21.65
N GLY A 268 16.96 -17.57 22.91
CA GLY A 268 17.68 -16.41 23.40
C GLY A 268 17.08 -15.04 23.02
N SER A 269 16.00 -15.02 22.24
CA SER A 269 15.34 -13.78 21.88
C SER A 269 14.44 -13.29 23.02
N PHE A 270 14.27 -11.96 23.13
CA PHE A 270 13.51 -11.29 24.20
C PHE A 270 14.00 -11.64 25.61
N LYS A 271 15.26 -11.95 25.76
CA LYS A 271 15.83 -12.45 27.03
C LYS A 271 15.66 -11.46 28.19
N GLU A 272 15.79 -10.16 27.90
CA GLU A 272 15.70 -9.08 28.89
C GLU A 272 14.29 -8.45 28.98
N PHE A 273 13.33 -9.00 28.26
CA PHE A 273 11.95 -8.50 28.30
C PHE A 273 11.26 -9.02 29.58
N SER A 274 10.77 -8.07 30.37
CA SER A 274 10.09 -8.35 31.65
C SER A 274 8.58 -8.36 31.54
N MET A 275 8.03 -7.85 30.45
CA MET A 275 6.60 -7.84 30.17
C MET A 275 6.31 -8.45 28.79
N CYS A 276 5.32 -9.35 28.75
CA CYS A 276 4.79 -9.92 27.51
C CYS A 276 3.27 -9.95 27.63
N GLU A 277 2.61 -9.09 26.89
CA GLU A 277 1.16 -8.94 26.93
C GLU A 277 0.54 -9.37 25.60
N ILE A 278 -0.31 -10.39 25.66
CA ILE A 278 -0.96 -10.98 24.50
C ILE A 278 -2.47 -10.89 24.69
N GLU A 279 -3.15 -10.21 23.77
CA GLU A 279 -4.59 -9.94 23.88
C GLU A 279 -5.24 -10.00 22.49
N ASP A 280 -6.44 -10.60 22.42
CA ASP A 280 -7.30 -10.62 21.24
C ASP A 280 -6.59 -11.15 19.97
N VAL A 281 -6.05 -12.37 20.09
CA VAL A 281 -5.37 -13.15 19.03
C VAL A 281 -6.10 -14.48 18.75
N GLU A 282 -7.37 -14.39 18.47
CA GLU A 282 -8.31 -15.54 18.42
C GLU A 282 -7.93 -16.64 17.42
N ALA A 283 -7.22 -16.32 16.35
CA ALA A 283 -6.84 -17.27 15.30
C ALA A 283 -5.49 -17.98 15.55
N LEU A 284 -4.84 -17.71 16.70
CA LEU A 284 -3.49 -18.22 16.97
C LEU A 284 -3.48 -19.75 17.15
N GLU A 285 -2.82 -20.45 16.23
CA GLU A 285 -2.74 -21.91 16.18
C GLU A 285 -1.38 -22.43 16.65
N VAL A 286 -0.31 -21.67 16.39
CA VAL A 286 1.06 -22.07 16.68
C VAL A 286 1.75 -21.01 17.51
N ILE A 287 2.20 -21.41 18.70
CA ILE A 287 3.13 -20.66 19.54
C ILE A 287 4.35 -21.54 19.73
N ASP A 288 5.50 -21.10 19.21
CA ASP A 288 6.78 -21.79 19.37
C ASP A 288 7.80 -20.80 19.92
N ILE A 289 8.11 -20.92 21.19
CA ILE A 289 9.12 -20.10 21.86
C ILE A 289 10.32 -20.99 22.13
N GLY A 290 11.30 -20.87 21.24
CA GLY A 290 12.44 -21.77 21.20
C GLY A 290 13.29 -21.80 22.46
N GLY A 291 13.66 -23.02 22.84
CA GLY A 291 14.77 -23.32 23.76
C GLY A 291 14.45 -23.30 25.23
N VAL A 292 13.84 -24.40 25.71
CA VAL A 292 13.80 -24.72 27.15
C VAL A 292 15.14 -25.38 27.58
N MET A 293 16.27 -24.86 27.10
CA MET A 293 17.58 -25.30 27.59
C MET A 293 18.09 -24.31 28.65
N GLU A 294 18.67 -24.78 29.73
CA GLU A 294 19.28 -23.91 30.74
C GLU A 294 20.21 -22.88 30.09
N GLY A 295 19.86 -21.59 30.26
CA GLY A 295 20.62 -20.46 29.75
C GLY A 295 20.21 -19.87 28.40
N CYS A 296 19.18 -20.38 27.73
CA CYS A 296 18.73 -19.91 26.40
C CYS A 296 17.25 -19.53 26.34
N ASN A 297 16.65 -19.05 27.42
CA ASN A 297 15.22 -18.85 27.53
C ASN A 297 14.79 -17.50 26.93
N SER A 298 13.93 -17.52 25.93
CA SER A 298 13.17 -16.35 25.49
C SER A 298 12.21 -15.92 26.60
N PHE A 299 12.02 -14.63 26.78
CA PHE A 299 11.16 -14.05 27.83
C PHE A 299 11.47 -14.56 29.26
N PHE A 300 12.74 -14.79 29.58
CA PHE A 300 13.15 -15.34 30.87
C PHE A 300 12.66 -14.54 32.09
N CYS A 301 12.51 -13.24 31.92
CA CYS A 301 12.08 -12.34 32.98
C CYS A 301 10.61 -11.90 32.85
N ALA A 302 9.85 -12.40 31.85
CA ALA A 302 8.50 -11.93 31.60
C ALA A 302 7.47 -12.61 32.48
N SER A 303 6.53 -11.82 33.00
CA SER A 303 5.22 -12.34 33.46
C SER A 303 4.27 -12.39 32.25
N LEU A 304 3.65 -13.51 32.03
CA LEU A 304 2.53 -13.65 31.08
C LEU A 304 1.25 -13.30 31.84
N GLU A 305 0.61 -12.18 31.46
CA GLU A 305 -0.70 -11.79 31.93
C GLU A 305 -1.77 -12.05 30.86
#